data_5733819d95790d425af37179620ea916
#
_entry.id   5733819d95790d425af37179620ea916
#
_cell.length_a   1.000
_cell.length_b   1.000
_cell.length_c   1.000
_cell.angle_alpha   90.00
_cell.angle_beta   90.00
_cell.angle_gamma   90.00
#
_symmetry.space_group_name_H-M   'P 1'
#
loop_
_entity.id
_entity.type
_entity.pdbx_description
1 polymer ?
#
loop_
_entity_poly.entity_id
_entity_poly.type
_entity_poly.pdbx_seq_one_letter_code
_entity_poly.pdbx_strand_id
1 'polypeptide(L)'
;MKKTIWQKIDRRIGRLKIFRNSAQIVKNSITTDITTGATSVSTVTLDIPCTEPEKVSVHLIDNALVYAGDLSLTLDYLGLKKLAQSNTLAWSENTGILEPGRDEIQFAGVTYAVRSVIPQDWQNNQPGQYLVILKGVAPEATEDDSAAESTEASEK
;
A
#
# COMPACT_ATOMS: atom_id res chain seq x y z
N MET A 1 -6.17 -32.53 10.48
CA MET A 1 -7.62 -32.36 10.30
C MET A 1 -7.92 -31.84 8.90
N LYS A 2 -8.65 -32.62 8.12
CA LYS A 2 -9.11 -32.15 6.80
C LYS A 2 -10.22 -31.13 7.03
N LYS A 3 -10.00 -29.88 6.63
CA LYS A 3 -11.05 -28.87 6.67
C LYS A 3 -12.18 -29.27 5.74
N THR A 4 -13.41 -29.24 6.24
CA THR A 4 -14.58 -29.53 5.45
C THR A 4 -14.72 -28.55 4.29
N ILE A 5 -15.34 -28.99 3.19
CA ILE A 5 -15.57 -28.17 1.98
C ILE A 5 -16.29 -26.88 2.35
N TRP A 6 -17.21 -26.93 3.31
CA TRP A 6 -17.96 -25.77 3.79
C TRP A 6 -17.07 -24.70 4.45
N GLN A 7 -16.07 -25.10 5.22
CA GLN A 7 -15.12 -24.15 5.82
C GLN A 7 -14.23 -23.48 4.78
N LYS A 8 -13.99 -24.17 3.66
CA LYS A 8 -13.25 -23.56 2.54
C LYS A 8 -14.11 -22.57 1.77
N ILE A 9 -15.40 -22.85 1.64
CA ILE A 9 -16.37 -21.99 0.97
C ILE A 9 -16.62 -20.73 1.79
N ASP A 10 -16.83 -20.86 3.09
CA ASP A 10 -17.04 -19.73 3.99
C ASP A 10 -15.85 -18.78 4.01
N ARG A 11 -14.64 -19.32 3.96
CA ARG A 11 -13.42 -18.49 3.86
C ARG A 11 -13.34 -17.75 2.53
N ARG A 12 -13.74 -18.36 1.44
CA ARG A 12 -13.76 -17.70 0.13
C ARG A 12 -14.82 -16.60 0.07
N ILE A 13 -16.00 -16.86 0.58
CA ILE A 13 -17.08 -15.87 0.62
C ILE A 13 -16.72 -14.72 1.55
N GLY A 14 -16.13 -15.01 2.72
CA GLY A 14 -15.65 -13.99 3.64
C GLY A 14 -14.60 -13.07 3.01
N ARG A 15 -13.65 -13.65 2.27
CA ARG A 15 -12.63 -12.89 1.56
C ARG A 15 -13.20 -12.01 0.46
N LEU A 16 -14.13 -12.54 -0.32
CA LEU A 16 -14.81 -11.79 -1.38
C LEU A 16 -15.62 -10.62 -0.85
N LYS A 17 -16.10 -10.70 0.38
CA LYS A 17 -16.83 -9.60 1.03
C LYS A 17 -15.90 -8.52 1.57
N ILE A 18 -14.71 -8.88 2.01
CA ILE A 18 -13.74 -7.95 2.60
C ILE A 18 -12.99 -7.19 1.50
N PHE A 19 -12.54 -7.90 0.46
CA PHE A 19 -11.76 -7.30 -0.63
C PHE A 19 -12.65 -6.93 -1.81
N ARG A 20 -13.51 -5.93 -1.59
CA ARG A 20 -14.48 -5.48 -2.62
C ARG A 20 -13.91 -4.45 -3.58
N ASN A 21 -12.85 -3.80 -3.18
CA ASN A 21 -12.24 -2.74 -3.96
C ASN A 21 -11.03 -3.29 -4.72
N SER A 22 -10.58 -2.54 -5.69
CA SER A 22 -9.38 -2.86 -6.46
C SER A 22 -8.44 -1.68 -6.41
N ALA A 23 -7.17 -1.96 -6.20
CA ALA A 23 -6.10 -0.99 -6.28
C ALA A 23 -5.08 -1.43 -7.31
N GLN A 24 -4.20 -0.53 -7.70
CA GLN A 24 -3.07 -0.84 -8.57
C GLN A 24 -1.78 -0.71 -7.78
N ILE A 25 -0.98 -1.76 -7.80
CA ILE A 25 0.37 -1.72 -7.27
C ILE A 25 1.27 -1.22 -8.39
N VAL A 26 1.99 -0.13 -8.13
CA VAL A 26 2.96 0.43 -9.06
C VAL A 26 4.36 0.05 -8.58
N LYS A 27 4.95 -0.94 -9.22
CA LYS A 27 6.29 -1.39 -8.88
C LYS A 27 7.31 -0.66 -9.71
N ASN A 28 8.21 0.01 -9.02
CA ASN A 28 9.32 0.74 -9.63
C ASN A 28 10.60 -0.07 -9.47
N SER A 29 11.23 -0.45 -10.57
CA SER A 29 12.52 -1.10 -10.52
C SER A 29 13.57 -0.23 -11.21
N ILE A 30 14.70 -0.11 -10.55
CA ILE A 30 15.83 0.68 -11.03
C ILE A 30 16.91 -0.29 -11.46
N THR A 31 17.31 -0.20 -12.71
CA THR A 31 18.42 -0.99 -13.25
C THR A 31 19.55 -0.05 -13.63
N THR A 32 20.72 -0.31 -13.10
CA THR A 32 21.92 0.46 -13.46
C THR A 32 22.81 -0.41 -14.32
N ASP A 33 23.16 0.08 -15.49
CA ASP A 33 24.11 -0.59 -16.36
C ASP A 33 25.51 -0.37 -15.79
N ILE A 34 26.13 -1.45 -15.37
CA ILE A 34 27.46 -1.41 -14.74
C ILE A 34 28.53 -0.90 -15.70
N THR A 35 28.31 -1.08 -17.00
CA THR A 35 29.33 -0.70 -18.02
C THR A 35 29.27 0.78 -18.35
N THR A 36 28.07 1.36 -18.42
CA THR A 36 27.88 2.74 -18.83
C THR A 36 27.52 3.67 -17.69
N GLY A 37 27.12 3.11 -16.52
CA GLY A 37 26.61 3.89 -15.42
C GLY A 37 25.20 4.44 -15.67
N ALA A 38 24.60 4.09 -16.80
CA ALA A 38 23.25 4.58 -17.12
C ALA A 38 22.21 3.91 -16.23
N THR A 39 21.30 4.71 -15.70
CA THR A 39 20.21 4.22 -14.86
C THR A 39 18.91 4.25 -15.64
N SER A 40 18.21 3.14 -15.66
CA SER A 40 16.88 3.03 -16.25
C SER A 40 15.87 2.67 -15.18
N VAL A 41 14.68 3.28 -15.26
CA VAL A 41 13.57 2.99 -14.37
C VAL A 41 12.49 2.30 -15.19
N SER A 42 12.09 1.13 -14.74
CA SER A 42 10.93 0.45 -15.32
C SER A 42 9.81 0.38 -14.31
N THR A 43 8.60 0.62 -14.77
CA THR A 43 7.40 0.63 -13.94
C THR A 43 6.44 -0.45 -14.42
N VAL A 44 5.97 -1.27 -13.50
CA VAL A 44 4.98 -2.30 -13.76
C VAL A 44 3.77 -2.02 -12.88
N THR A 45 2.59 -2.02 -13.47
CA THR A 45 1.33 -1.80 -12.76
C THR A 45 0.54 -3.10 -12.67
N LEU A 46 0.11 -3.46 -11.48
CA LEU A 46 -0.59 -4.70 -11.19
C LEU A 46 -1.89 -4.45 -10.45
N ASP A 47 -2.98 -5.03 -10.92
CA ASP A 47 -4.27 -4.92 -10.24
C ASP A 47 -4.38 -5.92 -9.09
N ILE A 48 -4.90 -5.48 -7.96
CA ILE A 48 -5.09 -6.33 -6.80
C ILE A 48 -6.38 -5.97 -6.05
N PRO A 49 -7.14 -6.98 -5.59
CA PRO A 49 -8.26 -6.74 -4.69
C PRO A 49 -7.76 -6.22 -3.34
N CYS A 50 -8.44 -5.24 -2.80
CA CYS A 50 -8.07 -4.61 -1.54
C CYS A 50 -9.30 -4.16 -0.74
N THR A 51 -9.05 -3.76 0.50
CA THR A 51 -10.04 -3.02 1.29
C THR A 51 -9.97 -1.53 0.93
N GLU A 52 -10.99 -0.79 1.31
CA GLU A 52 -10.95 0.67 1.16
C GLU A 52 -9.89 1.27 2.08
N PRO A 53 -9.12 2.28 1.63
CA PRO A 53 -8.17 2.95 2.50
C PRO A 53 -8.87 3.64 3.68
N GLU A 54 -8.35 3.43 4.87
CA GLU A 54 -8.88 3.98 6.11
C GLU A 54 -7.79 4.73 6.87
N LYS A 55 -8.21 5.62 7.75
CA LYS A 55 -7.27 6.27 8.66
C LYS A 55 -6.62 5.23 9.56
N VAL A 56 -5.33 5.37 9.78
CA VAL A 56 -4.59 4.45 10.63
C VAL A 56 -5.11 4.50 12.06
N SER A 57 -5.32 3.33 12.67
CA SER A 57 -5.72 3.20 14.06
C SER A 57 -4.62 3.72 15.00
N VAL A 58 -5.02 4.37 16.08
CA VAL A 58 -4.10 4.89 17.11
C VAL A 58 -3.20 3.78 17.67
N HIS A 59 -3.68 2.55 17.73
CA HIS A 59 -2.90 1.41 18.24
C HIS A 59 -1.73 1.02 17.33
N LEU A 60 -1.78 1.36 16.06
CA LEU A 60 -0.70 1.08 15.12
C LEU A 60 0.41 2.15 15.19
N ILE A 61 0.09 3.32 15.72
CA ILE A 61 1.05 4.42 15.83
C ILE A 61 2.18 4.07 16.79
N ASP A 62 1.90 3.28 17.82
CA ASP A 62 2.89 2.94 18.85
C ASP A 62 3.90 1.88 18.41
N ASN A 63 3.60 1.09 17.38
CA ASN A 63 4.39 -0.07 17.00
C ASN A 63 5.02 -0.01 15.62
N ALA A 64 4.74 1.01 14.84
CA ALA A 64 5.25 1.16 13.48
C ALA A 64 5.57 2.61 13.20
N LEU A 65 6.39 2.86 12.19
CA LEU A 65 6.65 4.20 11.70
C LEU A 65 5.40 4.72 10.97
N VAL A 66 4.41 5.09 11.75
CA VAL A 66 3.14 5.62 11.26
C VAL A 66 3.04 7.08 11.70
N TYR A 67 2.68 7.93 10.78
CA TYR A 67 2.51 9.35 11.04
C TYR A 67 1.05 9.75 10.96
N ALA A 68 0.72 10.85 11.62
CA ALA A 68 -0.63 11.41 11.53
C ALA A 68 -0.97 11.70 10.05
N GLY A 69 -2.13 11.28 9.62
CA GLY A 69 -2.56 11.43 8.23
C GLY A 69 -2.27 10.24 7.33
N ASP A 70 -1.50 9.26 7.81
CA ASP A 70 -1.28 8.04 7.05
C ASP A 70 -2.58 7.23 6.94
N LEU A 71 -2.70 6.49 5.86
CA LEU A 71 -3.83 5.60 5.59
C LEU A 71 -3.38 4.16 5.65
N SER A 72 -4.32 3.27 5.83
CA SER A 72 -4.06 1.83 5.77
C SER A 72 -5.05 1.16 4.84
N LEU A 73 -4.60 0.16 4.11
CA LEU A 73 -5.46 -0.75 3.39
C LEU A 73 -4.93 -2.17 3.53
N THR A 74 -5.78 -3.15 3.29
CA THR A 74 -5.44 -4.54 3.44
C THR A 74 -5.44 -5.24 2.09
N LEU A 75 -4.42 -6.03 1.83
CA LEU A 75 -4.26 -6.84 0.62
C LEU A 75 -4.31 -8.32 0.97
N ASP A 76 -4.92 -9.11 0.10
CA ASP A 76 -5.01 -10.56 0.29
C ASP A 76 -3.69 -11.24 -0.05
N TYR A 77 -3.22 -12.12 0.83
CA TYR A 77 -2.00 -12.90 0.63
C TYR A 77 -2.01 -13.71 -0.67
N LEU A 78 -3.10 -14.45 -0.91
CA LEU A 78 -3.19 -15.30 -2.10
C LEU A 78 -3.22 -14.48 -3.39
N GLY A 79 -3.86 -13.32 -3.36
CA GLY A 79 -3.87 -12.39 -4.49
C GLY A 79 -2.48 -11.90 -4.83
N LEU A 80 -1.72 -11.47 -3.82
CA LEU A 80 -0.33 -11.04 -4.02
C LEU A 80 0.57 -12.17 -4.50
N LYS A 81 0.40 -13.37 -3.95
CA LYS A 81 1.22 -14.52 -4.34
C LYS A 81 0.97 -14.93 -5.79
N LYS A 82 -0.27 -14.86 -6.25
CA LYS A 82 -0.60 -15.09 -7.67
C LYS A 82 0.06 -14.07 -8.57
N LEU A 83 0.06 -12.81 -8.19
CA LEU A 83 0.72 -11.74 -8.96
C LEU A 83 2.22 -11.97 -9.01
N ALA A 84 2.84 -12.40 -7.92
CA ALA A 84 4.27 -12.72 -7.88
C ALA A 84 4.61 -13.84 -8.84
N GLN A 85 3.82 -14.90 -8.85
CA GLN A 85 4.04 -16.06 -9.74
C GLN A 85 3.80 -15.71 -11.21
N SER A 86 2.74 -14.97 -11.50
CA SER A 86 2.38 -14.63 -12.89
C SER A 86 3.36 -13.64 -13.53
N ASN A 87 3.98 -12.79 -12.73
CA ASN A 87 4.88 -11.74 -13.21
C ASN A 87 6.35 -11.99 -12.89
N THR A 88 6.67 -13.15 -12.33
CA THR A 88 8.02 -13.54 -11.92
C THR A 88 8.67 -12.49 -11.01
N LEU A 89 7.95 -12.08 -9.98
CA LEU A 89 8.42 -11.09 -9.02
C LEU A 89 9.03 -11.73 -7.78
N ALA A 90 9.98 -11.06 -7.16
CA ALA A 90 10.57 -11.49 -5.90
C ALA A 90 9.50 -11.50 -4.79
N TRP A 91 9.58 -12.50 -3.94
CA TRP A 91 8.63 -12.73 -2.85
C TRP A 91 9.30 -12.72 -1.49
N SER A 92 8.68 -12.04 -0.52
CA SER A 92 9.03 -12.10 0.89
C SER A 92 7.76 -12.37 1.69
N GLU A 93 7.82 -13.29 2.66
CA GLU A 93 6.66 -13.56 3.53
C GLU A 93 6.30 -12.33 4.39
N ASN A 94 7.24 -11.45 4.65
CA ASN A 94 7.01 -10.27 5.47
C ASN A 94 6.35 -9.11 4.71
N THR A 95 6.62 -8.96 3.43
CA THR A 95 6.13 -7.82 2.64
C THR A 95 5.42 -8.20 1.35
N GLY A 96 5.35 -9.48 1.03
CA GLY A 96 4.82 -9.93 -0.25
C GLY A 96 5.72 -9.48 -1.40
N ILE A 97 5.13 -8.80 -2.37
CA ILE A 97 5.87 -8.24 -3.51
C ILE A 97 6.19 -6.76 -3.31
N LEU A 98 5.71 -6.16 -2.24
CA LEU A 98 5.87 -4.72 -2.01
C LEU A 98 7.22 -4.39 -1.38
N GLU A 99 7.81 -3.30 -1.83
CA GLU A 99 9.03 -2.75 -1.26
C GLU A 99 8.72 -1.36 -0.66
N PRO A 100 8.64 -1.24 0.66
CA PRO A 100 8.41 0.04 1.31
C PRO A 100 9.47 1.07 0.92
N GLY A 101 9.01 2.29 0.67
CA GLY A 101 9.89 3.37 0.25
C GLY A 101 10.16 3.43 -1.26
N ARG A 102 9.79 2.39 -2.02
CA ARG A 102 9.99 2.35 -3.46
C ARG A 102 8.70 2.21 -4.23
N ASP A 103 7.85 1.30 -3.80
CA ASP A 103 6.60 1.00 -4.49
C ASP A 103 5.48 1.94 -4.07
N GLU A 104 4.48 2.05 -4.93
CA GLU A 104 3.33 2.90 -4.72
C GLU A 104 2.05 2.10 -4.91
N ILE A 105 0.97 2.57 -4.34
CA ILE A 105 -0.38 2.03 -4.56
C ILE A 105 -1.28 3.13 -5.05
N GLN A 106 -1.95 2.88 -6.15
CA GLN A 106 -2.93 3.79 -6.71
C GLN A 106 -4.34 3.29 -6.38
N PHE A 107 -5.12 4.12 -5.75
CA PHE A 107 -6.52 3.84 -5.40
C PHE A 107 -7.40 5.03 -5.76
N ALA A 108 -8.46 4.77 -6.52
CA ALA A 108 -9.42 5.80 -6.95
C ALA A 108 -8.74 7.03 -7.57
N GLY A 109 -7.72 6.82 -8.37
CA GLY A 109 -7.01 7.90 -9.05
C GLY A 109 -5.95 8.61 -8.23
N VAL A 110 -5.78 8.25 -6.96
CA VAL A 110 -4.77 8.85 -6.08
C VAL A 110 -3.63 7.86 -5.88
N THR A 111 -2.40 8.35 -6.01
CA THR A 111 -1.19 7.56 -5.83
C THR A 111 -0.60 7.80 -4.45
N TYR A 112 -0.37 6.73 -3.72
CA TYR A 112 0.18 6.76 -2.37
C TYR A 112 1.49 5.99 -2.32
N ALA A 113 2.50 6.57 -1.70
CA ALA A 113 3.74 5.85 -1.42
C ALA A 113 3.52 4.81 -0.32
N VAL A 114 4.09 3.62 -0.49
CA VAL A 114 4.04 2.57 0.53
C VAL A 114 5.07 2.89 1.61
N ARG A 115 4.59 3.10 2.83
CA ARG A 115 5.46 3.39 3.97
C ARG A 115 5.93 2.12 4.67
N SER A 116 5.01 1.21 4.94
CA SER A 116 5.34 -0.08 5.56
C SER A 116 4.31 -1.14 5.20
N VAL A 117 4.69 -2.38 5.38
CA VAL A 117 3.83 -3.54 5.13
C VAL A 117 3.90 -4.44 6.34
N ILE A 118 2.75 -4.77 6.91
CA ILE A 118 2.64 -5.56 8.14
C ILE A 118 1.87 -6.83 7.83
N PRO A 119 2.51 -8.01 7.93
CA PRO A 119 1.80 -9.27 7.74
C PRO A 119 0.88 -9.52 8.93
N GLN A 120 -0.32 -10.01 8.65
CA GLN A 120 -1.35 -10.28 9.65
C GLN A 120 -1.99 -11.64 9.43
N ASP A 121 -2.67 -12.12 10.48
CA ASP A 121 -3.43 -13.38 10.46
C ASP A 121 -2.58 -14.59 10.10
N TRP A 122 -1.49 -14.77 10.82
CA TRP A 122 -0.58 -15.87 10.64
C TRP A 122 -1.21 -17.22 10.92
N GLN A 123 -1.09 -18.13 9.98
CA GLN A 123 -1.49 -19.51 10.11
C GLN A 123 -0.47 -20.42 9.43
N ASN A 124 0.07 -21.38 10.15
CA ASN A 124 1.06 -22.32 9.61
C ASN A 124 2.27 -21.60 8.98
N ASN A 125 2.83 -20.64 9.69
CA ASN A 125 3.97 -19.82 9.25
C ASN A 125 3.73 -19.00 7.96
N GLN A 126 2.47 -18.69 7.69
CA GLN A 126 2.07 -17.97 6.51
C GLN A 126 1.05 -16.89 6.89
N PRO A 127 1.22 -15.63 6.46
CA PRO A 127 0.22 -14.61 6.71
C PRO A 127 -1.04 -14.85 5.88
N GLY A 128 -2.18 -14.40 6.37
CA GLY A 128 -3.43 -14.44 5.62
C GLY A 128 -3.65 -13.19 4.80
N GLN A 129 -3.10 -12.08 5.25
CA GLN A 129 -3.26 -10.77 4.63
C GLN A 129 -2.11 -9.84 5.01
N TYR A 130 -2.00 -8.74 4.28
CA TYR A 130 -1.02 -7.69 4.56
C TYR A 130 -1.73 -6.37 4.83
N LEU A 131 -1.41 -5.76 5.94
CA LEU A 131 -1.80 -4.38 6.22
C LEU A 131 -0.74 -3.46 5.64
N VAL A 132 -1.12 -2.64 4.69
CA VAL A 132 -0.20 -1.71 4.03
C VAL A 132 -0.45 -0.31 4.57
N ILE A 133 0.59 0.32 5.08
CA ILE A 133 0.54 1.70 5.53
C ILE A 133 0.96 2.59 4.36
N LEU A 134 0.08 3.49 4.00
CA LEU A 134 0.27 4.43 2.91
C LEU A 134 0.58 5.81 3.46
N LYS A 135 1.56 6.47 2.88
CA LYS A 135 1.87 7.84 3.23
C LYS A 135 0.70 8.74 2.84
N GLY A 136 0.15 9.45 3.81
CA GLY A 136 -0.91 10.41 3.55
C GLY A 136 -0.44 11.50 2.58
N VAL A 137 -1.33 11.89 1.69
CA VAL A 137 -1.07 13.04 0.82
C VAL A 137 -1.21 14.28 1.67
N ALA A 138 -0.14 15.07 1.80
CA ALA A 138 -0.24 16.34 2.47
C ALA A 138 -1.27 17.19 1.71
N PRO A 139 -2.21 17.83 2.42
CA PRO A 139 -3.10 18.75 1.73
C PRO A 139 -2.24 19.80 1.03
N GLU A 140 -2.47 19.98 -0.25
CA GLU A 140 -1.80 21.03 -0.99
C GLU A 140 -2.05 22.34 -0.24
N ALA A 141 -0.98 23.00 0.16
CA ALA A 141 -1.09 24.33 0.70
C ALA A 141 -1.76 25.19 -0.39
N THR A 142 -3.02 25.46 -0.21
CA THR A 142 -3.72 26.40 -1.08
C THR A 142 -2.99 27.73 -0.96
N GLU A 143 -2.57 28.23 -2.09
CA GLU A 143 -1.85 29.50 -2.16
C GLU A 143 -2.64 30.69 -1.60
N ASP A 144 -3.81 30.46 -1.09
CA ASP A 144 -4.66 31.51 -0.56
C ASP A 144 -4.27 32.02 0.83
N ASP A 145 -3.46 31.27 1.54
CA ASP A 145 -3.05 31.74 2.85
C ASP A 145 -1.90 32.73 2.86
N SER A 146 -1.25 32.94 1.74
CA SER A 146 -0.18 33.91 1.70
C SER A 146 -0.64 35.31 1.27
N ALA A 147 -1.89 35.46 0.88
CA ALA A 147 -2.39 36.77 0.44
C ALA A 147 -3.06 37.57 1.55
N ALA A 148 -3.21 36.98 2.72
CA ALA A 148 -3.95 37.65 3.78
C ALA A 148 -3.10 38.54 4.69
N GLU A 149 -1.79 38.54 4.48
CA GLU A 149 -0.94 39.27 5.39
C GLU A 149 -0.37 40.56 4.90
N SER A 150 -0.76 41.01 3.74
CA SER A 150 -0.12 42.21 3.23
C SER A 150 -0.95 43.47 3.27
N THR A 151 -2.01 43.51 4.04
CA THR A 151 -2.81 44.69 4.01
C THR A 151 -2.85 45.47 5.26
N GLU A 152 -1.82 45.37 6.09
CA GLU A 152 -1.92 46.13 7.20
C GLU A 152 -0.90 47.01 7.39
N ALA A 153 -0.63 47.83 6.56
CA ALA A 153 0.36 48.64 6.86
C ALA A 153 0.10 49.97 6.51
N SER A 154 -0.38 50.75 7.08
CA SER A 154 -0.33 52.06 6.77
C SER A 154 -1.43 52.80 7.14
N GLU A 155 -1.36 53.24 8.21
CA GLU A 155 -2.13 54.14 8.57
C GLU A 155 -1.47 55.06 9.38
N LYS A 156 -1.38 56.17 9.17
CA LYS A 156 -0.90 57.14 9.90
C LYS A 156 -1.54 58.16 10.09
#